data_f673d4c8728c8335474129af164690cb
#
_entry.id   f673d4c8728c8335474129af164690cb
#
_cell.length_a   1.000
_cell.length_b   1.000
_cell.length_c   1.000
_cell.angle_alpha   90.00
_cell.angle_beta   90.00
_cell.angle_gamma   90.00
#
_symmetry.space_group_name_H-M   'P 1'
#
loop_
_entity.id
_entity.type
_entity.pdbx_description
1 polymer ?
#
loop_
_entity_poly.entity_id
_entity_poly.type
_entity_poly.pdbx_seq_one_letter_code
_entity_poly.pdbx_strand_id
1 'polypeptide(L)'
;YAFKEIMDKINAGTFYFKMTLGDTTLMSGTDALSETYFQNKSLGIYVGSEAGAKQAALQISSGGLAYKYEVSDGVTVSAPYGEKTAFICAVAIAAVAILVIVAFFVIGKGYGLVAGLTLVLFLIAETLMLIAVPGVRLSLGGVFGIILSTVLAADGLMITYRRIVEEYKSGKMVKTAVKNGFRRSVMPILGGSVACGVVALLLFFLASGTLRGFAVTFGIGAVVSFISNMLFARMFASLILPLSNYGEKFLNLKREDA
;
A
#
# COMPACT_ATOMS: atom_id res chain seq x y z
N TYR A 1 -55.37 -1.48 -18.13
CA TYR A 1 -56.44 -1.84 -19.12
C TYR A 1 -55.96 -1.60 -20.56
N ALA A 2 -55.46 -0.43 -20.92
CA ALA A 2 -55.01 -0.11 -22.29
C ALA A 2 -53.91 -1.08 -22.83
N PHE A 3 -53.04 -1.54 -21.99
CA PHE A 3 -51.95 -2.45 -22.38
C PHE A 3 -52.46 -3.85 -22.72
N LYS A 4 -53.48 -4.33 -22.01
CA LYS A 4 -54.12 -5.63 -22.31
C LYS A 4 -54.83 -5.59 -23.68
N GLU A 5 -55.53 -4.52 -23.99
CA GLU A 5 -56.20 -4.34 -25.29
C GLU A 5 -55.22 -4.31 -26.47
N ILE A 6 -54.07 -3.68 -26.28
CA ILE A 6 -52.99 -3.67 -27.27
C ILE A 6 -52.45 -5.09 -27.49
N MET A 7 -52.27 -5.85 -26.39
CA MET A 7 -51.73 -7.20 -26.45
C MET A 7 -52.71 -8.20 -27.09
N ASP A 8 -54.00 -8.07 -26.82
CA ASP A 8 -55.05 -8.89 -27.48
C ASP A 8 -55.03 -8.67 -28.99
N LYS A 9 -54.79 -7.42 -29.44
CA LYS A 9 -54.66 -7.06 -30.87
C LYS A 9 -53.37 -7.62 -31.49
N ILE A 10 -52.28 -7.67 -30.74
CA ILE A 10 -51.01 -8.31 -31.19
C ILE A 10 -51.16 -9.80 -31.31
N ASN A 11 -51.76 -10.46 -30.31
CA ASN A 11 -52.00 -11.92 -30.31
C ASN A 11 -52.99 -12.36 -31.42
N ALA A 12 -53.89 -11.45 -31.82
CA ALA A 12 -54.80 -11.67 -32.96
C ALA A 12 -54.08 -11.53 -34.33
N GLY A 13 -52.77 -11.26 -34.34
CA GLY A 13 -51.99 -11.08 -35.57
C GLY A 13 -52.26 -9.75 -36.31
N THR A 14 -53.02 -8.83 -35.69
CA THR A 14 -53.46 -7.59 -36.31
C THR A 14 -52.40 -6.46 -36.21
N PHE A 15 -51.47 -6.62 -35.25
CA PHE A 15 -50.41 -5.62 -35.03
C PHE A 15 -49.06 -6.30 -34.89
N TYR A 16 -48.06 -5.64 -35.44
CA TYR A 16 -46.66 -5.93 -35.27
C TYR A 16 -46.09 -5.08 -34.13
N PHE A 17 -45.43 -5.67 -33.14
CA PHE A 17 -44.81 -4.93 -32.07
C PHE A 17 -43.29 -4.93 -32.18
N LYS A 18 -42.70 -3.83 -31.79
CA LYS A 18 -41.25 -3.66 -31.74
C LYS A 18 -40.88 -2.99 -30.41
N MET A 19 -40.13 -3.70 -29.60
CA MET A 19 -39.58 -3.12 -28.36
C MET A 19 -38.15 -2.64 -28.64
N THR A 20 -37.93 -1.34 -28.52
CA THR A 20 -36.61 -0.71 -28.72
C THR A 20 -36.13 -0.03 -27.45
N LEU A 21 -34.85 -0.14 -27.17
CA LEU A 21 -34.18 0.63 -26.14
C LEU A 21 -33.13 1.51 -26.84
N GLY A 22 -33.42 2.81 -26.99
CA GLY A 22 -32.68 3.68 -27.90
C GLY A 22 -32.76 3.19 -29.34
N ASP A 23 -31.63 3.00 -29.99
CA ASP A 23 -31.54 2.51 -31.37
C ASP A 23 -31.46 0.96 -31.46
N THR A 24 -31.42 0.26 -30.34
CA THR A 24 -31.31 -1.20 -30.31
C THR A 24 -32.70 -1.83 -30.20
N THR A 25 -33.01 -2.76 -31.10
CA THR A 25 -34.25 -3.54 -31.06
C THR A 25 -34.03 -4.75 -30.12
N LEU A 26 -34.72 -4.75 -28.98
CA LEU A 26 -34.64 -5.84 -28.01
C LEU A 26 -35.53 -7.03 -28.42
N MET A 27 -36.71 -6.74 -28.99
CA MET A 27 -37.68 -7.74 -29.42
C MET A 27 -38.56 -7.18 -30.53
N SER A 28 -38.80 -7.97 -31.53
CA SER A 28 -39.76 -7.61 -32.62
C SER A 28 -40.43 -8.87 -33.15
N GLY A 29 -41.70 -8.82 -33.38
CA GLY A 29 -42.41 -9.96 -33.97
C GLY A 29 -43.92 -9.92 -33.75
N THR A 30 -44.55 -11.00 -34.25
CA THR A 30 -45.98 -11.29 -34.07
C THR A 30 -46.17 -12.49 -33.14
N ASP A 31 -45.12 -12.87 -32.38
CA ASP A 31 -45.19 -14.01 -31.48
C ASP A 31 -46.19 -13.77 -30.36
N ALA A 32 -47.13 -14.71 -30.17
CA ALA A 32 -48.14 -14.61 -29.13
C ALA A 32 -47.54 -14.55 -27.74
N LEU A 33 -47.77 -13.44 -27.06
CA LEU A 33 -47.35 -13.28 -25.67
C LEU A 33 -48.33 -14.07 -24.76
N SER A 34 -47.83 -14.98 -23.97
CA SER A 34 -48.61 -15.80 -23.06
C SER A 34 -49.30 -14.98 -21.98
N GLU A 35 -50.55 -15.29 -21.64
CA GLU A 35 -51.30 -14.65 -20.55
C GLU A 35 -50.61 -14.72 -19.19
N THR A 36 -49.73 -15.70 -19.00
CA THR A 36 -48.93 -15.91 -17.79
C THR A 36 -48.01 -14.73 -17.47
N TYR A 37 -47.61 -13.97 -18.47
CA TYR A 37 -46.78 -12.76 -18.27
C TYR A 37 -47.52 -11.63 -17.57
N PHE A 38 -48.85 -11.57 -17.71
CA PHE A 38 -49.64 -10.53 -17.09
C PHE A 38 -49.97 -10.79 -15.63
N GLN A 39 -50.10 -12.06 -15.25
CA GLN A 39 -50.37 -12.43 -13.87
C GLN A 39 -49.15 -12.13 -12.93
N ASN A 40 -47.97 -12.29 -13.43
CA ASN A 40 -46.71 -12.11 -12.64
C ASN A 40 -46.12 -10.71 -12.77
N LYS A 41 -46.74 -9.79 -13.56
CA LYS A 41 -46.19 -8.44 -13.85
C LYS A 41 -44.74 -8.45 -14.33
N SER A 42 -44.29 -9.55 -14.92
CA SER A 42 -42.92 -9.74 -15.43
C SER A 42 -42.97 -10.13 -16.91
N LEU A 43 -42.16 -9.47 -17.72
CA LEU A 43 -41.98 -9.80 -19.13
C LEU A 43 -40.63 -10.52 -19.27
N GLY A 44 -40.67 -11.79 -19.62
CA GLY A 44 -39.47 -12.57 -19.92
C GLY A 44 -39.02 -12.32 -21.37
N ILE A 45 -37.82 -11.83 -21.57
CA ILE A 45 -37.19 -11.66 -22.89
C ILE A 45 -36.21 -12.80 -23.12
N TYR A 46 -36.47 -13.61 -24.15
CA TYR A 46 -35.57 -14.68 -24.54
C TYR A 46 -34.45 -14.14 -25.43
N VAL A 47 -33.18 -14.31 -25.02
CA VAL A 47 -32.02 -13.71 -25.71
C VAL A 47 -31.03 -14.80 -26.21
N GLY A 48 -31.44 -16.04 -26.34
CA GLY A 48 -30.68 -17.09 -27.00
C GLY A 48 -29.34 -17.51 -26.35
N SER A 49 -28.68 -16.64 -25.55
CA SER A 49 -27.43 -16.98 -24.87
C SER A 49 -27.28 -16.23 -23.53
N GLU A 50 -26.54 -16.81 -22.59
CA GLU A 50 -26.27 -16.19 -21.27
C GLU A 50 -25.55 -14.83 -21.39
N ALA A 51 -24.60 -14.72 -22.31
CA ALA A 51 -23.88 -13.47 -22.57
C ALA A 51 -24.83 -12.39 -23.10
N GLY A 52 -25.74 -12.75 -24.03
CA GLY A 52 -26.77 -11.85 -24.54
C GLY A 52 -27.76 -11.43 -23.45
N ALA A 53 -28.16 -12.32 -22.56
CA ALA A 53 -29.06 -12.00 -21.45
C ALA A 53 -28.42 -11.00 -20.47
N LYS A 54 -27.13 -11.16 -20.14
CA LYS A 54 -26.38 -10.20 -19.33
C LYS A 54 -26.27 -8.84 -20.00
N GLN A 55 -26.04 -8.80 -21.31
CA GLN A 55 -25.94 -7.57 -22.09
C GLN A 55 -27.29 -6.86 -22.18
N ALA A 56 -28.38 -7.58 -22.41
CA ALA A 56 -29.74 -7.03 -22.41
C ALA A 56 -30.13 -6.47 -21.02
N ALA A 57 -29.80 -7.22 -19.94
CA ALA A 57 -30.05 -6.76 -18.57
C ALA A 57 -29.27 -5.48 -18.25
N LEU A 58 -28.02 -5.35 -18.67
CA LEU A 58 -27.24 -4.13 -18.53
C LEU A 58 -27.83 -2.96 -19.33
N GLN A 59 -28.28 -3.19 -20.56
CA GLN A 59 -28.91 -2.18 -21.39
C GLN A 59 -30.24 -1.70 -20.79
N ILE A 60 -31.07 -2.60 -20.28
CA ILE A 60 -32.34 -2.26 -19.62
C ILE A 60 -32.07 -1.48 -18.33
N SER A 61 -31.10 -1.90 -17.52
CA SER A 61 -30.76 -1.22 -16.28
C SER A 61 -30.12 0.16 -16.50
N SER A 62 -29.38 0.33 -17.61
CA SER A 62 -28.78 1.62 -18.00
C SER A 62 -29.73 2.54 -18.76
N GLY A 63 -30.84 2.02 -19.34
CA GLY A 63 -31.81 2.77 -20.09
C GLY A 63 -32.65 3.76 -19.28
N GLY A 64 -32.51 3.76 -17.94
CA GLY A 64 -33.06 4.77 -17.03
C GLY A 64 -32.27 6.07 -16.93
N LEU A 65 -31.12 6.17 -17.62
CA LEU A 65 -30.28 7.37 -17.60
C LEU A 65 -30.92 8.48 -18.49
N ALA A 66 -31.09 9.66 -17.90
CA ALA A 66 -31.73 10.81 -18.54
C ALA A 66 -30.95 11.42 -19.72
N TYR A 67 -29.73 10.93 -19.97
CA TYR A 67 -28.80 11.42 -20.99
C TYR A 67 -28.40 10.33 -21.98
N LYS A 68 -28.33 10.71 -23.26
CA LYS A 68 -27.81 9.85 -24.32
C LYS A 68 -26.30 9.82 -24.21
N TYR A 69 -25.74 8.67 -23.84
CA TYR A 69 -24.28 8.47 -23.81
C TYR A 69 -23.82 7.92 -25.16
N GLU A 70 -22.96 8.64 -25.83
CA GLU A 70 -22.18 8.11 -26.94
C GLU A 70 -20.93 7.42 -26.37
N VAL A 71 -20.75 6.16 -26.74
CA VAL A 71 -19.50 5.47 -26.46
C VAL A 71 -18.46 6.08 -27.37
N SER A 72 -17.66 6.99 -26.83
CA SER A 72 -16.42 7.44 -27.48
C SER A 72 -15.47 6.27 -27.58
N ASP A 73 -14.70 6.21 -28.69
CA ASP A 73 -13.68 5.19 -28.90
C ASP A 73 -12.85 5.04 -27.63
N GLY A 74 -12.78 3.79 -27.13
CA GLY A 74 -12.08 3.48 -25.89
C GLY A 74 -10.61 3.87 -26.01
N VAL A 75 -10.23 4.99 -25.40
CA VAL A 75 -8.81 5.35 -25.28
C VAL A 75 -8.21 4.38 -24.26
N THR A 76 -7.36 3.48 -24.74
CA THR A 76 -6.54 2.67 -23.86
C THR A 76 -5.58 3.59 -23.11
N VAL A 77 -5.96 3.95 -21.87
CA VAL A 77 -5.07 4.70 -20.98
C VAL A 77 -4.02 3.73 -20.50
N SER A 78 -2.82 3.81 -21.06
CA SER A 78 -1.65 3.11 -20.52
C SER A 78 -1.43 3.53 -19.08
N ALA A 79 -0.90 2.63 -18.25
CA ALA A 79 -0.51 3.00 -16.89
C ALA A 79 0.40 4.24 -16.95
N PRO A 80 0.06 5.34 -16.23
CA PRO A 80 0.74 6.65 -16.40
C PRO A 80 2.25 6.58 -16.18
N TYR A 81 2.74 5.54 -15.52
CA TYR A 81 4.16 5.33 -15.21
C TYR A 81 4.76 4.09 -15.92
N GLY A 82 4.00 3.36 -16.75
CA GLY A 82 4.42 2.16 -17.47
C GLY A 82 4.42 0.87 -16.65
N GLU A 83 4.55 -0.26 -17.33
CA GLU A 83 4.51 -1.61 -16.69
C GLU A 83 5.67 -1.86 -15.72
N LYS A 84 6.81 -1.19 -15.90
CA LYS A 84 8.02 -1.38 -15.08
C LYS A 84 8.07 -0.54 -13.81
N THR A 85 7.00 0.22 -13.50
CA THR A 85 6.98 1.14 -12.35
C THR A 85 7.26 0.43 -11.03
N ALA A 86 6.66 -0.74 -10.79
CA ALA A 86 6.89 -1.50 -9.57
C ALA A 86 8.37 -1.89 -9.41
N PHE A 87 9.02 -2.31 -10.50
CA PHE A 87 10.44 -2.65 -10.50
C PHE A 87 11.31 -1.41 -10.21
N ILE A 88 11.03 -0.28 -10.85
CA ILE A 88 11.77 0.98 -10.63
C ILE A 88 11.63 1.44 -9.17
N CYS A 89 10.43 1.36 -8.59
CA CYS A 89 10.19 1.69 -7.19
C CYS A 89 10.96 0.75 -6.23
N ALA A 90 10.98 -0.55 -6.51
CA ALA A 90 11.75 -1.51 -5.72
C ALA A 90 13.26 -1.23 -5.78
N VAL A 91 13.78 -0.91 -6.97
CA VAL A 91 15.19 -0.52 -7.16
C VAL A 91 15.51 0.77 -6.41
N ALA A 92 14.61 1.76 -6.41
CA ALA A 92 14.80 3.00 -5.67
C ALA A 92 14.88 2.77 -4.16
N ILE A 93 13.98 1.96 -3.59
CA ILE A 93 14.00 1.59 -2.16
C ILE A 93 15.31 0.85 -1.84
N ALA A 94 15.70 -0.13 -2.65
CA ALA A 94 16.92 -0.88 -2.47
C ALA A 94 18.17 0.02 -2.55
N ALA A 95 18.21 0.97 -3.48
CA ALA A 95 19.32 1.90 -3.62
C ALA A 95 19.50 2.77 -2.38
N VAL A 96 18.41 3.30 -1.81
CA VAL A 96 18.44 4.07 -0.56
C VAL A 96 18.92 3.20 0.60
N ALA A 97 18.41 1.98 0.73
CA ALA A 97 18.83 1.06 1.78
C ALA A 97 20.34 0.72 1.68
N ILE A 98 20.82 0.44 0.49
CA ILE A 98 22.26 0.16 0.25
C ILE A 98 23.10 1.39 0.61
N LEU A 99 22.70 2.59 0.17
CA LEU A 99 23.42 3.82 0.48
C LEU A 99 23.53 4.03 2.00
N VAL A 100 22.45 3.84 2.72
CA VAL A 100 22.43 3.94 4.20
C VAL A 100 23.31 2.89 4.84
N ILE A 101 23.26 1.64 4.38
CA ILE A 101 24.11 0.55 4.90
C ILE A 101 25.59 0.90 4.68
N VAL A 102 25.96 1.35 3.48
CA VAL A 102 27.35 1.76 3.17
C VAL A 102 27.78 2.91 4.09
N ALA A 103 26.94 3.91 4.32
CA ALA A 103 27.24 5.00 5.24
C ALA A 103 27.53 4.50 6.66
N PHE A 104 26.76 3.52 7.16
CA PHE A 104 27.03 2.91 8.47
C PHE A 104 28.32 2.10 8.52
N PHE A 105 28.71 1.42 7.43
CA PHE A 105 30.00 0.75 7.36
C PHE A 105 31.18 1.73 7.40
N VAL A 106 31.05 2.89 6.75
CA VAL A 106 32.08 3.94 6.77
C VAL A 106 32.23 4.55 8.17
N ILE A 107 31.11 4.85 8.84
CA ILE A 107 31.11 5.55 10.15
C ILE A 107 31.43 4.58 11.29
N GLY A 108 30.71 3.46 11.36
CA GLY A 108 30.67 2.55 12.51
C GLY A 108 31.42 1.23 12.31
N LYS A 109 32.04 1.00 11.12
CA LYS A 109 32.70 -0.27 10.76
C LYS A 109 31.81 -1.47 11.10
N GLY A 110 32.15 -2.25 12.11
CA GLY A 110 31.37 -3.42 12.51
C GLY A 110 29.96 -3.13 13.02
N TYR A 111 29.66 -1.93 13.52
CA TYR A 111 28.29 -1.52 13.79
C TYR A 111 27.47 -1.43 12.51
N GLY A 112 28.10 -1.15 11.37
CA GLY A 112 27.45 -1.18 10.07
C GLY A 112 26.79 -2.52 9.74
N LEU A 113 27.36 -3.63 10.21
CA LEU A 113 26.77 -4.96 10.05
C LEU A 113 25.49 -5.11 10.88
N VAL A 114 25.49 -4.63 12.14
CA VAL A 114 24.30 -4.60 12.99
C VAL A 114 23.20 -3.72 12.34
N ALA A 115 23.58 -2.54 11.87
CA ALA A 115 22.68 -1.61 11.23
C ALA A 115 22.12 -2.19 9.92
N GLY A 116 22.97 -2.80 9.08
CA GLY A 116 22.55 -3.40 7.82
C GLY A 116 21.53 -4.52 8.01
N LEU A 117 21.82 -5.48 8.91
CA LEU A 117 20.88 -6.56 9.23
C LEU A 117 19.56 -6.04 9.80
N THR A 118 19.64 -5.02 10.67
CA THR A 118 18.43 -4.40 11.24
C THR A 118 17.58 -3.72 10.15
N LEU A 119 18.20 -3.00 9.21
CA LEU A 119 17.49 -2.33 8.11
C LEU A 119 16.85 -3.34 7.15
N VAL A 120 17.51 -4.46 6.86
CA VAL A 120 16.92 -5.51 6.03
C VAL A 120 15.69 -6.11 6.71
N LEU A 121 15.77 -6.46 8.00
CA LEU A 121 14.61 -6.95 8.75
C LEU A 121 13.52 -5.89 8.90
N PHE A 122 13.89 -4.62 9.06
CA PHE A 122 12.94 -3.50 9.07
C PHE A 122 12.14 -3.45 7.77
N LEU A 123 12.80 -3.48 6.60
CA LEU A 123 12.11 -3.47 5.30
C LEU A 123 11.19 -4.66 5.10
N ILE A 124 11.61 -5.85 5.54
CA ILE A 124 10.77 -7.05 5.50
C ILE A 124 9.55 -6.86 6.41
N ALA A 125 9.75 -6.40 7.65
CA ALA A 125 8.68 -6.19 8.61
C ALA A 125 7.70 -5.10 8.15
N GLU A 126 8.19 -3.99 7.60
CA GLU A 126 7.36 -2.92 7.04
C GLU A 126 6.52 -3.43 5.86
N THR A 127 7.14 -4.17 4.93
CA THR A 127 6.42 -4.75 3.78
C THR A 127 5.35 -5.73 4.24
N LEU A 128 5.64 -6.60 5.21
CA LEU A 128 4.66 -7.54 5.78
C LEU A 128 3.49 -6.80 6.46
N MET A 129 3.78 -5.74 7.21
CA MET A 129 2.74 -4.91 7.85
C MET A 129 1.86 -4.20 6.82
N LEU A 130 2.44 -3.70 5.73
CA LEU A 130 1.67 -3.06 4.65
C LEU A 130 0.74 -4.06 3.94
N ILE A 131 1.18 -5.32 3.77
CA ILE A 131 0.35 -6.39 3.19
C ILE A 131 -0.76 -6.81 4.17
N ALA A 132 -0.47 -6.84 5.48
CA ALA A 132 -1.41 -7.26 6.51
C ALA A 132 -2.56 -6.27 6.72
N VAL A 133 -2.36 -4.97 6.43
CA VAL A 133 -3.40 -3.94 6.59
C VAL A 133 -4.33 -3.92 5.37
N PRO A 134 -5.61 -4.33 5.52
CA PRO A 134 -6.54 -4.37 4.39
C PRO A 134 -6.83 -2.96 3.87
N GLY A 135 -6.90 -2.80 2.55
CA GLY A 135 -7.22 -1.53 1.90
C GLY A 135 -6.03 -0.60 1.64
N VAL A 136 -4.82 -0.95 2.06
CA VAL A 136 -3.62 -0.20 1.70
C VAL A 136 -3.29 -0.47 0.22
N ARG A 137 -3.28 0.61 -0.58
CA ARG A 137 -2.84 0.55 -1.98
C ARG A 137 -1.50 1.26 -2.10
N LEU A 138 -0.50 0.55 -2.60
CA LEU A 138 0.81 1.14 -2.81
C LEU A 138 0.72 2.12 -3.99
N SER A 139 0.68 3.41 -3.67
CA SER A 139 0.76 4.51 -4.61
C SER A 139 2.21 5.00 -4.72
N LEU A 140 2.50 5.85 -5.70
CA LEU A 140 3.82 6.49 -5.78
C LEU A 140 4.16 7.23 -4.48
N GLY A 141 3.19 7.94 -3.88
CA GLY A 141 3.35 8.53 -2.55
C GLY A 141 3.69 7.51 -1.47
N GLY A 142 3.07 6.31 -1.53
CA GLY A 142 3.39 5.22 -0.61
C GLY A 142 4.84 4.74 -0.70
N VAL A 143 5.42 4.72 -1.90
CA VAL A 143 6.85 4.40 -2.08
C VAL A 143 7.75 5.44 -1.40
N PHE A 144 7.43 6.73 -1.54
CA PHE A 144 8.14 7.78 -0.81
C PHE A 144 8.00 7.64 0.70
N GLY A 145 6.85 7.16 1.19
CA GLY A 145 6.64 6.84 2.60
C GLY A 145 7.60 5.75 3.09
N ILE A 146 7.77 4.67 2.33
CA ILE A 146 8.73 3.59 2.64
C ILE A 146 10.18 4.11 2.64
N ILE A 147 10.54 4.94 1.68
CA ILE A 147 11.89 5.53 1.63
C ILE A 147 12.13 6.39 2.88
N LEU A 148 11.18 7.25 3.25
CA LEU A 148 11.34 8.13 4.40
C LEU A 148 11.34 7.35 5.73
N SER A 149 10.52 6.30 5.85
CA SER A 149 10.55 5.42 7.03
C SER A 149 11.87 4.65 7.15
N THR A 150 12.50 4.29 6.03
CA THR A 150 13.85 3.69 6.01
C THR A 150 14.89 4.67 6.55
N VAL A 151 14.81 5.94 6.18
CA VAL A 151 15.69 6.99 6.71
C VAL A 151 15.44 7.21 8.21
N LEU A 152 14.18 7.19 8.64
CA LEU A 152 13.82 7.29 10.07
C LEU A 152 14.37 6.11 10.88
N ALA A 153 14.32 4.89 10.33
CA ALA A 153 14.91 3.71 10.96
C ALA A 153 16.45 3.86 11.08
N ALA A 154 17.09 4.38 10.04
CA ALA A 154 18.52 4.67 10.05
C ALA A 154 18.89 5.73 11.08
N ASP A 155 18.11 6.79 11.22
CA ASP A 155 18.33 7.83 12.24
C ASP A 155 18.30 7.22 13.66
N GLY A 156 17.34 6.37 13.95
CA GLY A 156 17.28 5.63 15.22
C GLY A 156 18.52 4.78 15.51
N LEU A 157 19.06 4.10 14.48
CA LEU A 157 20.32 3.33 14.59
C LEU A 157 21.51 4.27 14.84
N MET A 158 21.54 5.44 14.20
CA MET A 158 22.60 6.42 14.38
C MET A 158 22.59 7.03 15.79
N ILE A 159 21.39 7.35 16.32
CA ILE A 159 21.23 7.79 17.71
C ILE A 159 21.76 6.74 18.67
N THR A 160 21.42 5.46 18.44
CA THR A 160 21.89 4.36 19.28
C THR A 160 23.42 4.22 19.22
N TYR A 161 24.02 4.30 18.02
CA TYR A 161 25.47 4.26 17.85
C TYR A 161 26.16 5.39 18.61
N ARG A 162 25.69 6.64 18.46
CA ARG A 162 26.25 7.79 19.19
C ARG A 162 26.19 7.60 20.70
N ARG A 163 25.07 7.10 21.23
CA ARG A 163 24.93 6.81 22.67
C ARG A 163 25.89 5.71 23.14
N ILE A 164 26.16 4.70 22.32
CA ILE A 164 27.17 3.67 22.62
C ILE A 164 28.56 4.29 22.70
N VAL A 165 28.92 5.16 21.74
CA VAL A 165 30.20 5.85 21.72
C VAL A 165 30.38 6.76 22.95
N GLU A 166 29.34 7.53 23.32
CA GLU A 166 29.34 8.39 24.52
C GLU A 166 29.59 7.58 25.81
N GLU A 167 28.87 6.46 25.96
CA GLU A 167 29.01 5.58 27.11
C GLU A 167 30.40 4.91 27.18
N TYR A 168 30.99 4.62 26.02
CA TYR A 168 32.36 4.07 25.94
C TYR A 168 33.39 5.14 26.29
N LYS A 169 33.27 6.36 25.77
CA LYS A 169 34.18 7.47 26.12
C LYS A 169 34.12 7.82 27.61
N SER A 170 33.01 7.56 28.29
CA SER A 170 32.91 7.73 29.75
C SER A 170 33.65 6.65 30.58
N GLY A 171 34.48 5.81 29.94
CA GLY A 171 35.37 4.83 30.63
C GLY A 171 34.73 3.45 30.84
N LYS A 172 33.54 3.19 30.32
CA LYS A 172 32.84 1.90 30.49
C LYS A 172 33.43 0.83 29.55
N MET A 173 33.34 -0.45 29.97
CA MET A 173 33.62 -1.56 29.07
C MET A 173 32.63 -1.62 27.90
N VAL A 174 33.04 -2.10 26.73
CA VAL A 174 32.28 -2.21 25.51
C VAL A 174 30.89 -2.82 25.74
N LYS A 175 30.82 -3.97 26.43
CA LYS A 175 29.57 -4.68 26.74
C LYS A 175 28.60 -3.81 27.56
N THR A 176 29.10 -3.05 28.52
CA THR A 176 28.32 -2.15 29.37
C THR A 176 27.91 -0.91 28.60
N ALA A 177 28.81 -0.35 27.78
CA ALA A 177 28.53 0.80 26.92
C ALA A 177 27.42 0.50 25.92
N VAL A 178 27.44 -0.66 25.29
CA VAL A 178 26.35 -1.09 24.37
C VAL A 178 25.03 -1.24 25.12
N LYS A 179 25.01 -1.95 26.27
CA LYS A 179 23.78 -2.13 27.06
C LYS A 179 23.18 -0.77 27.49
N ASN A 180 24.01 0.14 27.95
CA ASN A 180 23.58 1.45 28.41
C ASN A 180 23.21 2.36 27.24
N GLY A 181 23.92 2.31 26.12
CA GLY A 181 23.64 3.03 24.89
C GLY A 181 22.25 2.74 24.37
N PHE A 182 21.88 1.44 24.24
CA PHE A 182 20.52 1.04 23.88
C PHE A 182 19.47 1.55 24.88
N ARG A 183 19.74 1.47 26.18
CA ARG A 183 18.80 1.95 27.19
C ARG A 183 18.56 3.47 27.09
N ARG A 184 19.61 4.25 26.84
CA ARG A 184 19.54 5.71 26.75
C ARG A 184 18.98 6.21 25.41
N SER A 185 19.03 5.38 24.35
CA SER A 185 18.50 5.74 23.03
C SER A 185 16.98 5.55 22.92
N VAL A 186 16.33 4.85 23.85
CA VAL A 186 14.88 4.57 23.79
C VAL A 186 14.06 5.87 23.71
N MET A 187 14.28 6.82 24.63
CA MET A 187 13.49 8.04 24.71
C MET A 187 13.62 8.94 23.47
N PRO A 188 14.83 9.27 22.97
CA PRO A 188 14.93 10.09 21.76
C PRO A 188 14.37 9.39 20.52
N ILE A 189 14.55 8.07 20.36
CA ILE A 189 13.97 7.34 19.22
C ILE A 189 12.45 7.30 19.31
N LEU A 190 11.89 7.05 20.51
CA LEU A 190 10.44 7.09 20.74
C LEU A 190 9.88 8.48 20.41
N GLY A 191 10.53 9.54 20.90
CA GLY A 191 10.12 10.92 20.62
C GLY A 191 10.06 11.22 19.11
N GLY A 192 11.12 10.85 18.38
CA GLY A 192 11.17 10.99 16.91
C GLY A 192 10.09 10.19 16.20
N SER A 193 9.91 8.92 16.56
CA SER A 193 8.88 8.06 15.95
C SER A 193 7.47 8.53 16.25
N VAL A 194 7.19 9.00 17.48
CA VAL A 194 5.88 9.57 17.84
C VAL A 194 5.63 10.87 17.07
N ALA A 195 6.61 11.76 16.98
CA ALA A 195 6.47 13.01 16.20
C ALA A 195 6.13 12.71 14.74
N CYS A 196 6.88 11.79 14.11
CA CYS A 196 6.60 11.35 12.74
C CYS A 196 5.23 10.68 12.61
N GLY A 197 4.82 9.87 13.58
CA GLY A 197 3.50 9.26 13.64
C GLY A 197 2.36 10.29 13.72
N VAL A 198 2.52 11.33 14.53
CA VAL A 198 1.55 12.44 14.61
C VAL A 198 1.45 13.18 13.28
N VAL A 199 2.58 13.48 12.63
CA VAL A 199 2.59 14.10 11.29
C VAL A 199 1.89 13.20 10.26
N ALA A 200 2.18 11.91 10.26
CA ALA A 200 1.51 10.95 9.40
C ALA A 200 -0.01 10.91 9.63
N LEU A 201 -0.44 10.93 10.89
CA LEU A 201 -1.85 10.95 11.26
C LEU A 201 -2.55 12.23 10.77
N LEU A 202 -1.93 13.39 10.95
CA LEU A 202 -2.45 14.67 10.45
C LEU A 202 -2.58 14.64 8.92
N LEU A 203 -1.56 14.16 8.22
CA LEU A 203 -1.59 14.03 6.76
C LEU A 203 -2.68 13.05 6.30
N PHE A 204 -2.94 11.98 7.04
CA PHE A 204 -3.99 11.02 6.70
C PHE A 204 -5.39 11.65 6.70
N PHE A 205 -5.66 12.57 7.63
CA PHE A 205 -6.96 13.26 7.72
C PHE A 205 -7.08 14.46 6.78
N LEU A 206 -5.99 15.22 6.60
CA LEU A 206 -6.01 16.45 5.80
C LEU A 206 -5.77 16.21 4.30
N ALA A 207 -5.04 15.14 3.94
CA ALA A 207 -4.64 14.89 2.58
C ALA A 207 -5.58 13.94 1.85
N SER A 208 -5.61 14.06 0.51
CA SER A 208 -6.34 13.17 -0.39
C SER A 208 -5.41 12.55 -1.44
N GLY A 209 -5.88 11.50 -2.10
CA GLY A 209 -5.16 10.88 -3.21
C GLY A 209 -3.78 10.31 -2.80
N THR A 210 -2.74 10.68 -3.52
CA THR A 210 -1.38 10.14 -3.37
C THR A 210 -0.74 10.45 -2.02
N LEU A 211 -1.01 11.63 -1.45
CA LEU A 211 -0.49 12.04 -0.14
C LEU A 211 -1.10 11.22 1.01
N ARG A 212 -2.34 10.76 0.88
CA ARG A 212 -2.94 9.85 1.86
C ARG A 212 -2.24 8.49 1.85
N GLY A 213 -1.83 8.00 0.66
CA GLY A 213 -1.02 6.79 0.54
C GLY A 213 0.34 6.92 1.23
N PHE A 214 1.03 8.08 1.04
CA PHE A 214 2.25 8.42 1.76
C PHE A 214 2.05 8.40 3.28
N ALA A 215 0.99 9.05 3.78
CA ALA A 215 0.72 9.15 5.21
C ALA A 215 0.55 7.76 5.87
N VAL A 216 -0.16 6.85 5.20
CA VAL A 216 -0.36 5.48 5.71
C VAL A 216 0.94 4.70 5.77
N THR A 217 1.71 4.67 4.68
CA THR A 217 2.96 3.91 4.63
C THR A 217 3.99 4.48 5.59
N PHE A 218 4.16 5.80 5.64
CA PHE A 218 5.08 6.46 6.56
C PHE A 218 4.68 6.28 8.03
N GLY A 219 3.38 6.34 8.35
CA GLY A 219 2.89 6.11 9.71
C GLY A 219 3.14 4.68 10.20
N ILE A 220 2.86 3.68 9.35
CA ILE A 220 3.20 2.28 9.64
C ILE A 220 4.71 2.12 9.80
N GLY A 221 5.49 2.69 8.88
CA GLY A 221 6.94 2.67 8.92
C GLY A 221 7.53 3.30 10.18
N ALA A 222 6.96 4.40 10.69
CA ALA A 222 7.40 5.02 11.94
C ALA A 222 7.23 4.09 13.16
N VAL A 223 6.14 3.35 13.24
CA VAL A 223 5.92 2.36 14.31
C VAL A 223 6.89 1.18 14.15
N VAL A 224 7.01 0.64 12.94
CA VAL A 224 7.89 -0.50 12.64
C VAL A 224 9.36 -0.12 12.87
N SER A 225 9.76 1.12 12.54
CA SER A 225 11.13 1.59 12.75
C SER A 225 11.49 1.61 14.24
N PHE A 226 10.60 2.10 15.10
CA PHE A 226 10.80 2.07 16.55
C PHE A 226 10.99 0.65 17.07
N ILE A 227 10.09 -0.27 16.69
CA ILE A 227 10.15 -1.68 17.10
C ILE A 227 11.46 -2.33 16.61
N SER A 228 11.82 -2.10 15.35
CA SER A 228 13.02 -2.65 14.74
C SER A 228 14.30 -2.16 15.43
N ASN A 229 14.38 -0.88 15.75
CA ASN A 229 15.51 -0.30 16.47
C ASN A 229 15.63 -0.86 17.90
N MET A 230 14.51 -1.08 18.60
CA MET A 230 14.53 -1.58 19.97
C MET A 230 14.76 -3.09 20.05
N LEU A 231 14.17 -3.87 19.13
CA LEU A 231 14.19 -5.32 19.17
C LEU A 231 15.33 -5.90 18.34
N PHE A 232 15.35 -5.63 17.04
CA PHE A 232 16.29 -6.27 16.12
C PHE A 232 17.71 -5.73 16.27
N ALA A 233 17.89 -4.42 16.39
CA ALA A 233 19.22 -3.85 16.58
C ALA A 233 19.86 -4.33 17.88
N ARG A 234 19.08 -4.44 18.97
CA ARG A 234 19.55 -4.95 20.23
C ARG A 234 19.89 -6.44 20.16
N MET A 235 19.06 -7.23 19.47
CA MET A 235 19.30 -8.66 19.25
C MET A 235 20.61 -8.89 18.48
N PHE A 236 20.79 -8.21 17.35
CA PHE A 236 22.01 -8.35 16.54
C PHE A 236 23.25 -7.83 17.26
N ALA A 237 23.16 -6.73 17.99
CA ALA A 237 24.25 -6.25 18.80
C ALA A 237 24.65 -7.28 19.86
N SER A 238 23.71 -7.96 20.49
CA SER A 238 24.00 -9.01 21.49
C SER A 238 24.59 -10.27 20.89
N LEU A 239 24.27 -10.59 19.62
CA LEU A 239 24.81 -11.75 18.92
C LEU A 239 26.21 -11.49 18.34
N ILE A 240 26.42 -10.31 17.77
CA ILE A 240 27.67 -9.99 17.04
C ILE A 240 28.79 -9.58 17.97
N LEU A 241 28.48 -8.86 19.06
CA LEU A 241 29.50 -8.41 20.01
C LEU A 241 30.33 -9.54 20.67
N PRO A 242 29.75 -10.67 21.12
CA PRO A 242 30.52 -11.75 21.70
C PRO A 242 31.45 -12.47 20.72
N LEU A 243 31.11 -12.41 19.41
CA LEU A 243 31.93 -13.05 18.35
C LEU A 243 33.19 -12.26 18.00
N SER A 244 33.30 -11.01 18.45
CA SER A 244 34.46 -10.17 18.17
C SER A 244 35.36 -10.08 19.39
N ASN A 245 36.53 -10.74 19.33
CA ASN A 245 37.60 -10.64 20.35
C ASN A 245 38.18 -9.22 20.50
N TYR A 246 37.87 -8.32 19.57
CA TYR A 246 38.35 -6.93 19.51
C TYR A 246 37.21 -5.94 19.42
N GLY A 247 36.22 -5.99 20.32
CA GLY A 247 35.03 -5.17 20.31
C GLY A 247 35.25 -3.66 20.10
N GLU A 248 36.39 -3.14 20.60
CA GLU A 248 36.77 -1.73 20.45
C GLU A 248 37.10 -1.36 18.99
N LYS A 249 37.96 -2.13 18.35
CA LYS A 249 38.34 -1.93 16.94
C LYS A 249 37.20 -2.24 16.01
N PHE A 250 36.38 -3.24 16.35
CA PHE A 250 35.21 -3.65 15.55
C PHE A 250 34.15 -2.54 15.48
N LEU A 251 33.82 -1.93 16.62
CA LEU A 251 32.82 -0.86 16.70
C LEU A 251 33.40 0.54 16.40
N ASN A 252 34.65 0.62 15.96
CA ASN A 252 35.36 1.88 15.72
C ASN A 252 35.34 2.86 16.93
N LEU A 253 35.38 2.28 18.13
CA LEU A 253 35.39 3.04 19.36
C LEU A 253 36.81 3.56 19.64
N LYS A 254 36.97 4.87 19.68
CA LYS A 254 38.24 5.51 20.12
C LYS A 254 38.02 6.12 21.51
N ARG A 255 38.89 5.82 22.44
CA ARG A 255 39.07 6.66 23.63
C ARG A 255 39.90 7.86 23.22
N GLU A 256 39.43 9.06 23.54
CA GLU A 256 40.31 10.22 23.57
C GLU A 256 41.21 9.98 24.78
N ASP A 257 42.50 9.70 24.50
CA ASP A 257 43.51 9.69 25.53
C ASP A 257 43.51 11.06 26.20
N ALA A 258 43.18 11.09 27.51
CA ALA A 258 43.14 12.30 28.33
C ALA A 258 44.58 12.73 28.65
#